data_7c7b0d1a9de9e86eb45211beb5c036a1
#
_entry.id   7c7b0d1a9de9e86eb45211beb5c036a1
#
_cell.length_a   1.000
_cell.length_b   1.000
_cell.length_c   1.000
_cell.angle_alpha   90.00
_cell.angle_beta   90.00
_cell.angle_gamma   90.00
#
_symmetry.space_group_name_H-M   'P 1'
#
loop_
_entity.id
_entity.type
_entity.pdbx_description
1 polymer ?
#
loop_
_entity_poly.entity_id
_entity_poly.type
_entity_poly.pdbx_seq_one_letter_code
_entity_poly.pdbx_strand_id
1 'polypeptide(L)'
;MDGRGVIATLASVSIAARVLLIGPLFLAAGFATGATCPLRAQAQTAKIVGLGATTCQRFTDDVKANPAVRRDYLAWAQGFMSGIISSRPPGVDEGLDLAPVTFDLLKQLHFLEDHCVRNGSLDFSDAVAALYKRLRQEGKT
;
A
#
# COMPACT_ATOMS: atom_id res chain seq x y z
N MET A 1 -30.76 40.22 -4.58
CA MET A 1 -30.58 40.10 -6.02
C MET A 1 -29.97 38.73 -6.21
N ASP A 2 -30.78 37.75 -6.29
CA ASP A 2 -31.48 37.07 -7.41
C ASP A 2 -30.53 36.32 -8.34
N GLY A 3 -30.79 35.04 -8.47
CA GLY A 3 -30.46 34.21 -9.60
C GLY A 3 -30.19 32.76 -9.22
N ARG A 4 -31.23 31.97 -8.97
CA ARG A 4 -31.85 30.91 -9.81
C ARG A 4 -30.77 29.97 -10.42
N GLY A 5 -30.63 28.68 -10.09
CA GLY A 5 -31.67 27.64 -10.22
C GLY A 5 -31.52 26.96 -11.56
N VAL A 6 -30.77 25.81 -11.64
CA VAL A 6 -30.94 24.88 -12.78
C VAL A 6 -31.02 23.47 -12.25
N ILE A 7 -32.25 22.97 -12.29
CA ILE A 7 -32.64 21.58 -12.07
C ILE A 7 -32.42 20.86 -13.41
N ALA A 8 -31.55 19.86 -13.46
CA ALA A 8 -31.42 18.99 -14.63
C ALA A 8 -32.18 17.69 -14.42
N THR A 9 -33.16 17.57 -15.24
CA THR A 9 -34.24 16.59 -15.41
C THR A 9 -33.68 15.18 -15.69
N LEU A 10 -34.20 14.19 -14.95
CA LEU A 10 -34.06 12.77 -15.23
C LEU A 10 -34.86 12.39 -16.48
N ALA A 11 -34.21 11.87 -17.50
CA ALA A 11 -34.88 11.26 -18.66
C ALA A 11 -34.97 9.74 -18.46
N SER A 12 -36.19 9.29 -18.14
CA SER A 12 -36.60 7.89 -18.17
C SER A 12 -36.71 7.42 -19.62
N VAL A 13 -35.94 6.42 -20.01
CA VAL A 13 -36.12 5.71 -21.28
C VAL A 13 -36.85 4.41 -20.99
N SER A 14 -38.17 4.41 -21.29
CA SER A 14 -39.01 3.22 -21.36
C SER A 14 -38.75 2.50 -22.70
N ILE A 15 -38.25 1.27 -22.64
CA ILE A 15 -38.19 0.38 -23.83
C ILE A 15 -39.36 -0.60 -23.70
N ALA A 16 -40.34 -0.39 -24.56
CA ALA A 16 -41.53 -1.22 -24.71
C ALA A 16 -41.19 -2.59 -25.31
N ALA A 17 -41.75 -3.61 -24.69
CA ALA A 17 -41.71 -4.99 -25.13
C ALA A 17 -42.44 -5.16 -26.47
N ARG A 18 -41.80 -5.81 -27.44
CA ARG A 18 -42.49 -6.46 -28.58
C ARG A 18 -42.22 -7.97 -28.52
N VAL A 19 -43.24 -8.66 -28.08
CA VAL A 19 -43.36 -10.12 -28.19
C VAL A 19 -43.65 -10.45 -29.64
N LEU A 20 -42.78 -11.24 -30.30
CA LEU A 20 -43.09 -11.92 -31.55
C LEU A 20 -42.86 -13.42 -31.32
N LEU A 21 -43.97 -14.14 -31.24
CA LEU A 21 -44.03 -15.59 -31.22
C LEU A 21 -43.71 -16.15 -32.61
N ILE A 22 -42.63 -16.92 -32.75
CA ILE A 22 -42.42 -17.86 -33.86
C ILE A 22 -41.81 -19.14 -33.30
N GLY A 23 -42.46 -20.22 -33.58
CA GLY A 23 -42.35 -21.53 -32.97
C GLY A 23 -41.07 -22.37 -33.19
N PRO A 24 -41.10 -23.64 -32.77
CA PRO A 24 -39.91 -24.34 -32.31
C PRO A 24 -39.23 -25.15 -33.44
N LEU A 25 -37.89 -25.11 -33.48
CA LEU A 25 -37.12 -26.16 -34.14
C LEU A 25 -36.00 -26.58 -33.21
N PHE A 26 -36.19 -27.78 -32.65
CA PHE A 26 -35.21 -28.45 -31.83
C PHE A 26 -33.96 -28.78 -32.63
N LEU A 27 -32.83 -28.18 -32.29
CA LEU A 27 -31.51 -28.74 -32.55
C LEU A 27 -30.76 -28.79 -31.22
N ALA A 28 -30.68 -29.98 -30.66
CA ALA A 28 -29.89 -30.30 -29.50
C ALA A 28 -28.37 -30.15 -29.84
N ALA A 29 -27.82 -28.99 -29.63
CA ALA A 29 -26.36 -28.83 -29.59
C ALA A 29 -25.92 -28.86 -28.12
N GLY A 30 -25.24 -29.95 -27.73
CA GLY A 30 -24.69 -30.10 -26.38
C GLY A 30 -23.66 -29.01 -26.09
N PHE A 31 -24.04 -28.07 -25.27
CA PHE A 31 -23.08 -27.12 -24.64
C PHE A 31 -22.37 -27.89 -23.53
N ALA A 32 -21.15 -28.35 -23.83
CA ALA A 32 -20.19 -28.68 -22.80
C ALA A 32 -19.88 -27.39 -22.02
N THR A 33 -20.56 -27.25 -20.88
CA THR A 33 -20.20 -26.18 -19.90
C THR A 33 -18.83 -26.54 -19.32
N GLY A 34 -17.77 -26.04 -19.97
CA GLY A 34 -16.43 -26.04 -19.41
C GLY A 34 -16.47 -25.22 -18.12
N ALA A 35 -16.43 -25.90 -16.97
CA ALA A 35 -16.24 -25.26 -15.69
C ALA A 35 -14.84 -24.58 -15.71
N THR A 36 -14.81 -23.30 -16.04
CA THR A 36 -13.63 -22.46 -15.84
C THR A 36 -13.45 -22.31 -14.34
N CYS A 37 -12.63 -23.19 -13.73
CA CYS A 37 -12.12 -22.96 -12.39
C CYS A 37 -11.41 -21.60 -12.38
N PRO A 38 -11.85 -20.61 -11.59
CA PRO A 38 -11.08 -19.40 -11.41
C PRO A 38 -9.77 -19.81 -10.72
N LEU A 39 -8.65 -19.74 -11.45
CA LEU A 39 -7.31 -19.80 -10.86
C LEU A 39 -7.23 -18.66 -9.85
N ARG A 40 -7.46 -19.00 -8.59
CA ARG A 40 -7.28 -18.09 -7.48
C ARG A 40 -5.77 -17.86 -7.40
N ALA A 41 -5.29 -16.77 -8.00
CA ALA A 41 -3.92 -16.32 -7.82
C ALA A 41 -3.75 -16.07 -6.32
N GLN A 42 -3.07 -17.00 -5.62
CA GLN A 42 -2.65 -16.76 -4.25
C GLN A 42 -1.60 -15.66 -4.34
N ALA A 43 -1.94 -14.48 -3.80
CA ALA A 43 -0.97 -13.42 -3.64
C ALA A 43 0.16 -13.97 -2.75
N GLN A 44 1.33 -14.21 -3.34
CA GLN A 44 2.51 -14.56 -2.56
C GLN A 44 2.85 -13.34 -1.70
N THR A 45 2.78 -13.53 -0.39
CA THR A 45 3.23 -12.52 0.56
C THR A 45 4.74 -12.33 0.37
N ALA A 46 5.16 -11.14 -0.04
CA ALA A 46 6.57 -10.83 -0.19
C ALA A 46 7.27 -11.02 1.17
N LYS A 47 8.35 -11.81 1.17
CA LYS A 47 9.14 -12.04 2.38
C LYS A 47 10.25 -11.00 2.47
N ILE A 48 10.22 -10.19 3.53
CA ILE A 48 11.29 -9.26 3.85
C ILE A 48 12.50 -10.05 4.38
N VAL A 49 13.71 -9.63 4.02
CA VAL A 49 14.98 -10.25 4.40
C VAL A 49 15.96 -9.21 4.95
N GLY A 50 17.04 -9.68 5.56
CA GLY A 50 18.07 -8.85 6.15
C GLY A 50 17.61 -8.17 7.45
N LEU A 51 18.13 -6.97 7.73
CA LEU A 51 17.86 -6.27 9.00
C LEU A 51 16.38 -5.97 9.22
N GLY A 52 15.61 -5.82 8.17
CA GLY A 52 14.16 -5.59 8.28
C GLY A 52 13.37 -6.78 8.82
N ALA A 53 13.90 -7.99 8.70
CA ALA A 53 13.28 -9.21 9.23
C ALA A 53 13.71 -9.51 10.69
N THR A 54 14.54 -8.66 11.30
CA THR A 54 14.88 -8.78 12.73
C THR A 54 13.77 -8.15 13.56
N THR A 55 13.57 -8.65 14.77
CA THR A 55 12.60 -8.03 15.69
C THR A 55 13.10 -6.69 16.19
N CYS A 56 12.21 -5.80 16.56
CA CYS A 56 12.50 -4.55 17.24
C CYS A 56 13.30 -4.76 18.54
N GLN A 57 13.02 -5.83 19.29
CA GLN A 57 13.81 -6.21 20.46
C GLN A 57 15.26 -6.48 20.07
N ARG A 58 15.50 -7.25 19.00
CA ARG A 58 16.85 -7.55 18.52
C ARG A 58 17.59 -6.28 18.08
N PHE A 59 16.93 -5.38 17.34
CA PHE A 59 17.50 -4.07 16.99
C PHE A 59 17.94 -3.30 18.24
N THR A 60 17.09 -3.22 19.26
CA THR A 60 17.39 -2.52 20.51
C THR A 60 18.59 -3.14 21.23
N ASP A 61 18.68 -4.45 21.26
CA ASP A 61 19.79 -5.17 21.92
C ASP A 61 21.10 -5.02 21.13
N ASP A 62 21.05 -5.10 19.80
CA ASP A 62 22.22 -4.86 18.92
C ASP A 62 22.78 -3.45 19.11
N VAL A 63 21.90 -2.43 19.16
CA VAL A 63 22.31 -1.03 19.38
C VAL A 63 22.93 -0.82 20.76
N LYS A 64 22.42 -1.48 21.80
CA LYS A 64 23.01 -1.44 23.15
C LYS A 64 24.39 -2.09 23.18
N ALA A 65 24.55 -3.23 22.51
CA ALA A 65 25.80 -3.97 22.45
C ALA A 65 26.86 -3.25 21.60
N ASN A 66 26.44 -2.66 20.47
CA ASN A 66 27.33 -1.93 19.55
C ASN A 66 26.58 -0.75 18.91
N PRO A 67 26.72 0.47 19.44
CA PRO A 67 26.05 1.66 18.89
C PRO A 67 26.36 1.95 17.42
N ALA A 68 27.44 1.43 16.86
CA ALA A 68 27.80 1.67 15.45
C ALA A 68 26.81 1.00 14.46
N VAL A 69 26.13 -0.08 14.85
CA VAL A 69 25.16 -0.79 13.98
C VAL A 69 23.93 0.06 13.63
N ARG A 70 23.69 1.15 14.34
CA ARG A 70 22.63 2.11 14.03
C ARG A 70 22.64 2.55 12.55
N ARG A 71 23.85 2.74 12.01
CA ARG A 71 24.04 3.19 10.62
C ARG A 71 23.56 2.12 9.63
N ASP A 72 23.81 0.87 9.94
CA ASP A 72 23.42 -0.24 9.05
C ASP A 72 21.90 -0.41 9.04
N TYR A 73 21.26 -0.33 10.19
CA TYR A 73 19.80 -0.34 10.31
C TYR A 73 19.16 0.86 9.61
N LEU A 74 19.73 2.08 9.80
CA LEU A 74 19.23 3.27 9.13
C LEU A 74 19.42 3.19 7.61
N ALA A 75 20.58 2.72 7.14
CA ALA A 75 20.84 2.51 5.72
C ALA A 75 19.86 1.51 5.10
N TRP A 76 19.58 0.41 5.80
CA TRP A 76 18.56 -0.54 5.38
C TRP A 76 17.19 0.12 5.28
N ALA A 77 16.78 0.90 6.29
CA ALA A 77 15.50 1.61 6.32
C ALA A 77 15.37 2.59 5.15
N GLN A 78 16.40 3.38 4.85
CA GLN A 78 16.44 4.32 3.74
C GLN A 78 16.32 3.59 2.38
N GLY A 79 17.05 2.48 2.21
CA GLY A 79 16.96 1.64 1.01
C GLY A 79 15.57 1.04 0.82
N PHE A 80 14.97 0.53 1.89
CA PHE A 80 13.62 -0.03 1.87
C PHE A 80 12.57 1.02 1.48
N MET A 81 12.61 2.21 2.09
CA MET A 81 11.71 3.31 1.76
C MET A 81 11.91 3.82 0.33
N SER A 82 13.16 3.90 -0.15
CA SER A 82 13.48 4.25 -1.54
C SER A 82 12.87 3.23 -2.53
N GLY A 83 12.95 1.94 -2.19
CA GLY A 83 12.31 0.87 -2.96
C GLY A 83 10.78 1.02 -3.00
N ILE A 84 10.15 1.39 -1.89
CA ILE A 84 8.71 1.68 -1.85
C ILE A 84 8.37 2.81 -2.83
N ILE A 85 9.06 3.95 -2.77
CA ILE A 85 8.81 5.10 -3.66
C ILE A 85 8.97 4.68 -5.13
N SER A 86 10.05 3.98 -5.45
CA SER A 86 10.36 3.54 -6.82
C SER A 86 9.32 2.57 -7.38
N SER A 87 8.58 1.86 -6.53
CA SER A 87 7.52 0.92 -6.92
C SER A 87 6.12 1.54 -6.99
N ARG A 88 5.97 2.81 -6.59
CA ARG A 88 4.67 3.49 -6.60
C ARG A 88 4.23 3.87 -8.01
N PRO A 89 2.93 3.88 -8.28
CA PRO A 89 2.41 4.46 -9.50
C PRO A 89 2.77 5.95 -9.63
N PRO A 90 2.90 6.48 -10.85
CA PRO A 90 3.13 7.90 -11.08
C PRO A 90 2.15 8.79 -10.31
N GLY A 91 2.63 9.88 -9.72
CA GLY A 91 1.85 10.82 -8.91
C GLY A 91 1.62 10.37 -7.45
N VAL A 92 1.99 9.14 -7.08
CA VAL A 92 1.91 8.67 -5.68
C VAL A 92 3.26 8.84 -5.01
N ASP A 93 3.31 9.65 -3.96
CA ASP A 93 4.52 10.00 -3.21
C ASP A 93 5.59 10.68 -4.09
N GLU A 94 5.19 11.26 -5.24
CA GLU A 94 6.07 12.03 -6.11
C GLU A 94 6.59 13.26 -5.36
N GLY A 95 7.92 13.46 -5.41
CA GLY A 95 8.59 14.54 -4.68
C GLY A 95 8.71 14.33 -3.17
N LEU A 96 8.34 13.17 -2.63
CA LEU A 96 8.55 12.86 -1.22
C LEU A 96 10.05 12.85 -0.89
N ASP A 97 10.46 13.76 -0.03
CA ASP A 97 11.83 13.80 0.52
C ASP A 97 11.94 12.80 1.69
N LEU A 98 12.87 11.85 1.59
CA LEU A 98 13.17 10.90 2.67
C LEU A 98 14.15 11.44 3.72
N ALA A 99 14.67 12.66 3.55
CA ALA A 99 15.55 13.29 4.52
C ALA A 99 15.25 14.80 4.67
N PRO A 100 13.99 15.19 4.93
CA PRO A 100 13.63 16.60 5.03
C PRO A 100 14.35 17.25 6.20
N VAL A 101 14.66 18.53 6.08
CA VAL A 101 15.36 19.30 7.13
C VAL A 101 14.60 19.30 8.45
N THR A 102 13.26 19.29 8.40
CA THR A 102 12.40 19.24 9.57
C THR A 102 12.47 17.90 10.32
N PHE A 103 12.80 16.80 9.61
CA PHE A 103 12.87 15.44 10.15
C PHE A 103 14.07 14.69 9.56
N ASP A 104 15.26 15.17 9.91
CA ASP A 104 16.55 14.68 9.43
C ASP A 104 16.85 13.22 9.84
N LEU A 105 17.95 12.66 9.31
CA LEU A 105 18.30 11.25 9.55
C LEU A 105 18.52 10.92 11.03
N LEU A 106 18.98 11.87 11.84
CA LEU A 106 19.16 11.65 13.28
C LEU A 106 17.80 11.54 13.99
N LYS A 107 16.86 12.42 13.65
CA LYS A 107 15.50 12.35 14.18
C LYS A 107 14.78 11.07 13.73
N GLN A 108 15.03 10.63 12.50
CA GLN A 108 14.51 9.34 12.00
C GLN A 108 15.06 8.16 12.78
N LEU A 109 16.36 8.17 13.06
CA LEU A 109 17.00 7.13 13.88
C LEU A 109 16.37 7.07 15.28
N HIS A 110 16.23 8.21 15.95
CA HIS A 110 15.58 8.27 17.26
C HIS A 110 14.13 7.80 17.20
N PHE A 111 13.39 8.13 16.13
CA PHE A 111 12.04 7.62 15.92
C PHE A 111 12.00 6.10 15.86
N LEU A 112 12.93 5.47 15.12
CA LEU A 112 13.03 4.01 15.01
C LEU A 112 13.38 3.37 16.35
N GLU A 113 14.32 3.94 17.10
CA GLU A 113 14.72 3.48 18.43
C GLU A 113 13.53 3.54 19.39
N ASP A 114 12.85 4.68 19.47
CA ASP A 114 11.68 4.89 20.32
C ASP A 114 10.50 3.96 19.94
N HIS A 115 10.28 3.78 18.64
CA HIS A 115 9.23 2.88 18.16
C HIS A 115 9.52 1.44 18.57
N CYS A 116 10.75 0.99 18.39
CA CYS A 116 11.17 -0.37 18.71
C CYS A 116 11.20 -0.65 20.22
N VAL A 117 11.60 0.32 21.04
CA VAL A 117 11.51 0.17 22.53
C VAL A 117 10.06 -0.10 22.98
N ARG A 118 9.08 0.53 22.33
CA ARG A 118 7.66 0.34 22.67
C ARG A 118 7.04 -0.91 22.04
N ASN A 119 7.63 -1.44 21.00
CA ASN A 119 7.03 -2.49 20.15
C ASN A 119 8.02 -3.64 19.88
N GLY A 120 8.65 -4.18 20.92
CA GLY A 120 9.74 -5.14 20.79
C GLY A 120 9.43 -6.42 20.00
N SER A 121 8.16 -6.85 19.94
CA SER A 121 7.73 -8.04 19.22
C SER A 121 7.48 -7.84 17.73
N LEU A 122 7.39 -6.58 17.25
CA LEU A 122 7.25 -6.29 15.84
C LEU A 122 8.58 -6.47 15.10
N ASP A 123 8.50 -6.66 13.79
CA ASP A 123 9.69 -6.64 12.94
C ASP A 123 10.19 -5.20 12.75
N PHE A 124 11.50 -5.04 12.53
CA PHE A 124 12.10 -3.74 12.26
C PHE A 124 11.50 -3.08 11.00
N SER A 125 11.10 -3.87 10.02
CA SER A 125 10.37 -3.38 8.84
C SER A 125 9.04 -2.70 9.18
N ASP A 126 8.35 -3.11 10.25
CA ASP A 126 7.12 -2.46 10.70
C ASP A 126 7.43 -1.07 11.27
N ALA A 127 8.52 -0.94 12.02
CA ALA A 127 9.02 0.36 12.49
C ALA A 127 9.36 1.29 11.31
N VAL A 128 9.99 0.75 10.25
CA VAL A 128 10.30 1.51 9.04
C VAL A 128 9.03 1.90 8.27
N ALA A 129 8.01 1.04 8.23
CA ALA A 129 6.72 1.40 7.65
C ALA A 129 6.03 2.55 8.42
N ALA A 130 6.15 2.56 9.76
CA ALA A 130 5.67 3.65 10.60
C ALA A 130 6.46 4.96 10.34
N LEU A 131 7.79 4.88 10.17
CA LEU A 131 8.64 6.00 9.79
C LEU A 131 8.24 6.56 8.42
N TYR A 132 8.05 5.71 7.42
CA TYR A 132 7.59 6.12 6.08
C TYR A 132 6.26 6.88 6.13
N LYS A 133 5.30 6.36 6.92
CA LYS A 133 4.03 7.05 7.15
C LYS A 133 4.23 8.43 7.77
N ARG A 134 5.17 8.57 8.70
CA ARG A 134 5.51 9.85 9.32
C ARG A 134 6.10 10.84 8.30
N LEU A 135 7.04 10.40 7.47
CA LEU A 135 7.64 11.23 6.41
C LEU A 135 6.61 11.73 5.41
N ARG A 136 5.63 10.90 5.04
CA ARG A 136 4.52 11.34 4.19
C ARG A 136 3.64 12.42 4.82
N GLN A 137 3.62 12.53 6.14
CA GLN A 137 2.92 13.59 6.85
C GLN A 137 3.73 14.88 6.88
N GLU A 138 5.06 14.80 7.04
CA GLU A 138 5.97 15.94 6.96
C GLU A 138 5.94 16.59 5.57
N GLY A 139 5.91 15.82 4.50
CA GLY A 139 5.88 16.33 3.12
C GLY A 139 4.56 16.98 2.71
N LYS A 140 3.54 17.01 3.59
CA LYS A 140 2.23 17.64 3.32
C LYS A 140 2.07 19.02 3.98
N THR A 141 3.07 19.46 4.74
CA THR A 141 3.11 20.77 5.37
C THR A 141 3.88 21.76 4.54
#